data_a2e325848b3aedf05d5d6fdb901a02d3
#
_entry.id   a2e325848b3aedf05d5d6fdb901a02d3
#
_cell.length_a   1.000
_cell.length_b   1.000
_cell.length_c   1.000
_cell.angle_alpha   90.00
_cell.angle_beta   90.00
_cell.angle_gamma   90.00
#
_symmetry.space_group_name_H-M   'P 1'
#
loop_
_entity.id
_entity.type
_entity.pdbx_description
1 polymer ?
#
loop_
_entity_poly.entity_id
_entity_poly.type
_entity_poly.pdbx_seq_one_letter_code
_entity_poly.pdbx_strand_id
1 'polypeptide(L)'
;IRMDVYPSVGCDRLTILGNKKNIRQSRQSKYYSMQIIENDLLLCGVHLPSQMWTDERTQTLAFQSVVHDIELAEKESGIDKTVVVGDFNQNPYDDGCLGAFGFHGIPVADEAQKISRVIYDTEYKMFYNPMWNLLGDFNYPPGTYYYRGNKEKNEFWNIFDQVIVRPRLRSNFVDKELKIITKTQKVSLVTQNLHPNKKISDHLPIVFQLMED
;
A
#
# COMPACT_ATOMS: atom_id res chain seq x y z
N ILE A 1 22.89 7.65 -6.23
CA ILE A 1 22.60 7.39 -4.79
C ILE A 1 22.83 5.92 -4.56
N ARG A 2 23.67 5.56 -3.60
CA ARG A 2 23.85 4.17 -3.17
C ARG A 2 22.68 3.82 -2.26
N MET A 3 21.98 2.72 -2.55
CA MET A 3 20.94 2.17 -1.69
C MET A 3 21.45 0.85 -1.11
N ASP A 4 21.13 0.62 0.15
CA ASP A 4 21.40 -0.62 0.86
C ASP A 4 20.11 -1.45 0.92
N VAL A 5 20.26 -2.78 0.92
CA VAL A 5 19.15 -3.70 1.13
C VAL A 5 18.81 -3.71 2.63
N TYR A 6 17.54 -3.41 2.95
CA TYR A 6 17.09 -3.51 4.32
C TYR A 6 16.73 -4.96 4.69
N PRO A 7 16.95 -5.39 5.92
CA PRO A 7 16.70 -6.76 6.31
C PRO A 7 15.20 -7.11 6.21
N SER A 8 14.90 -8.22 5.51
CA SER A 8 13.54 -8.73 5.33
C SER A 8 13.50 -10.26 5.55
N VAL A 9 14.24 -10.75 6.52
CA VAL A 9 14.33 -12.19 6.84
C VAL A 9 12.95 -12.73 7.20
N GLY A 10 12.49 -13.72 6.44
CA GLY A 10 11.14 -14.29 6.57
C GLY A 10 10.12 -13.77 5.55
N CYS A 11 10.51 -12.79 4.71
CA CYS A 11 9.72 -12.34 3.58
C CYS A 11 10.56 -12.37 2.29
N ASP A 12 10.30 -13.35 1.45
CA ASP A 12 10.98 -13.55 0.15
C ASP A 12 10.29 -12.84 -1.02
N ARG A 13 9.12 -12.26 -0.79
CA ARG A 13 8.31 -11.57 -1.81
C ARG A 13 8.65 -10.11 -2.01
N LEU A 14 9.42 -9.53 -1.08
CA LEU A 14 9.72 -8.11 -1.05
C LEU A 14 11.21 -7.88 -0.90
N THR A 15 11.70 -6.86 -1.61
CA THR A 15 13.02 -6.29 -1.38
C THR A 15 12.86 -4.82 -1.08
N ILE A 16 13.28 -4.40 0.12
CA ILE A 16 13.26 -3.00 0.53
C ILE A 16 14.67 -2.44 0.39
N LEU A 17 14.78 -1.36 -0.37
CA LEU A 17 16.04 -0.65 -0.62
C LEU A 17 15.94 0.76 -0.05
N GLY A 18 16.97 1.24 0.60
CA GLY A 18 17.00 2.59 1.13
C GLY A 18 18.40 3.09 1.47
N ASN A 19 18.49 4.34 1.88
CA ASN A 19 19.74 5.01 2.26
C ASN A 19 19.76 5.51 3.72
N LYS A 20 18.70 5.30 4.46
CA LYS A 20 18.67 5.59 5.91
C LYS A 20 19.53 4.57 6.65
N LYS A 21 20.21 5.00 7.72
CA LYS A 21 21.17 4.17 8.42
C LYS A 21 20.61 3.49 9.67
N ASN A 22 19.71 4.17 10.36
CA ASN A 22 19.10 3.65 11.57
C ASN A 22 17.81 2.88 11.21
N ILE A 23 18.00 1.64 10.79
CA ILE A 23 16.90 0.75 10.36
C ILE A 23 16.90 -0.48 11.26
N ARG A 24 15.72 -0.77 11.78
CA ARG A 24 15.50 -1.97 12.59
C ARG A 24 14.33 -2.76 12.01
N GLN A 25 14.59 -4.03 11.69
CA GLN A 25 13.53 -4.98 11.32
C GLN A 25 12.56 -5.13 12.50
N SER A 26 11.25 -5.04 12.22
CA SER A 26 10.18 -5.31 13.17
C SER A 26 9.55 -6.67 12.84
N ARG A 27 8.28 -6.71 12.48
CA ARG A 27 7.55 -7.94 12.18
C ARG A 27 7.66 -8.32 10.71
N GLN A 28 7.67 -9.63 10.45
CA GLN A 28 7.82 -10.18 9.10
C GLN A 28 6.87 -11.34 8.91
N SER A 29 6.40 -11.53 7.67
CA SER A 29 5.73 -12.74 7.24
C SER A 29 5.99 -12.99 5.76
N LYS A 30 5.41 -14.05 5.22
CA LYS A 30 5.44 -14.31 3.77
C LYS A 30 4.92 -13.14 2.92
N TYR A 31 4.03 -12.31 3.44
CA TYR A 31 3.28 -11.31 2.69
C TYR A 31 3.67 -9.86 3.00
N TYR A 32 4.45 -9.63 4.03
CA TYR A 32 4.86 -8.28 4.42
C TYR A 32 6.22 -8.27 5.12
N SER A 33 6.84 -7.11 5.09
CA SER A 33 8.09 -6.81 5.78
C SER A 33 7.98 -5.44 6.45
N MET A 34 8.14 -5.39 7.77
CA MET A 34 8.06 -4.15 8.56
C MET A 34 9.44 -3.70 9.01
N GLN A 35 9.71 -2.40 8.80
CA GLN A 35 10.95 -1.73 9.18
C GLN A 35 10.63 -0.51 10.04
N ILE A 36 11.35 -0.34 11.13
CA ILE A 36 11.36 0.92 11.89
C ILE A 36 12.52 1.75 11.36
N ILE A 37 12.21 2.93 10.84
CA ILE A 37 13.15 3.83 10.21
C ILE A 37 13.36 5.03 11.14
N GLU A 38 14.64 5.31 11.47
CA GLU A 38 15.08 6.44 12.33
C GLU A 38 14.34 6.52 13.69
N ASN A 39 13.80 5.40 14.19
CA ASN A 39 12.93 5.29 15.39
C ASN A 39 11.68 6.17 15.37
N ASP A 40 11.22 6.64 14.22
CA ASP A 40 10.09 7.56 14.08
C ASP A 40 9.01 7.04 13.12
N LEU A 41 9.37 6.23 12.13
CA LEU A 41 8.47 5.75 11.09
C LEU A 41 8.41 4.23 11.06
N LEU A 42 7.20 3.65 11.06
CA LEU A 42 6.97 2.25 10.75
C LEU A 42 6.61 2.12 9.26
N LEU A 43 7.52 1.55 8.48
CA LEU A 43 7.30 1.21 7.08
C LEU A 43 6.90 -0.26 6.97
N CYS A 44 5.73 -0.53 6.43
CA CYS A 44 5.25 -1.88 6.10
C CYS A 44 5.18 -2.05 4.58
N GLY A 45 6.15 -2.75 4.00
CA GLY A 45 6.07 -3.23 2.62
C GLY A 45 5.14 -4.45 2.54
N VAL A 46 4.23 -4.48 1.56
CA VAL A 46 3.27 -5.59 1.37
C VAL A 46 3.28 -6.14 -0.05
N HIS A 47 3.09 -7.47 -0.16
CA HIS A 47 2.72 -8.16 -1.39
C HIS A 47 1.69 -9.22 -1.01
N LEU A 48 0.44 -8.82 -0.96
CA LEU A 48 -0.66 -9.61 -0.42
C LEU A 48 -1.13 -10.69 -1.41
N PRO A 49 -1.85 -11.72 -0.95
CA PRO A 49 -2.26 -12.81 -1.82
C PRO A 49 -3.25 -12.33 -2.90
N SER A 50 -3.03 -12.78 -4.13
CA SER A 50 -3.92 -12.51 -5.26
C SER A 50 -5.15 -13.40 -5.23
N GLN A 51 -6.31 -12.87 -5.63
CA GLN A 51 -7.56 -13.62 -5.85
C GLN A 51 -7.43 -14.70 -6.94
N MET A 52 -6.40 -14.66 -7.78
CA MET A 52 -6.15 -15.71 -8.78
C MET A 52 -5.70 -17.03 -8.16
N TRP A 53 -5.11 -16.98 -6.96
CA TRP A 53 -4.45 -18.14 -6.32
C TRP A 53 -4.98 -18.43 -4.93
N THR A 54 -5.89 -17.62 -4.43
CA THR A 54 -6.42 -17.70 -3.07
C THR A 54 -7.91 -17.45 -3.08
N ASP A 55 -8.67 -18.21 -2.28
CA ASP A 55 -10.08 -17.91 -2.06
C ASP A 55 -10.25 -16.62 -1.23
N GLU A 56 -11.43 -16.03 -1.31
CA GLU A 56 -11.77 -14.76 -0.66
C GLU A 56 -11.56 -14.80 0.86
N ARG A 57 -11.88 -15.92 1.51
CA ARG A 57 -11.70 -16.10 2.95
C ARG A 57 -10.22 -16.06 3.34
N THR A 58 -9.39 -16.79 2.62
CA THR A 58 -7.94 -16.82 2.86
C THR A 58 -7.32 -15.44 2.63
N GLN A 59 -7.79 -14.72 1.59
CA GLN A 59 -7.35 -13.35 1.34
C GLN A 59 -7.74 -12.43 2.50
N THR A 60 -9.00 -12.48 2.95
CA THR A 60 -9.48 -11.69 4.09
C THR A 60 -8.66 -11.94 5.35
N LEU A 61 -8.37 -13.20 5.66
CA LEU A 61 -7.54 -13.56 6.81
C LEU A 61 -6.11 -13.00 6.70
N ALA A 62 -5.55 -12.97 5.50
CA ALA A 62 -4.22 -12.37 5.29
C ALA A 62 -4.22 -10.87 5.57
N PHE A 63 -5.23 -10.13 5.12
CA PHE A 63 -5.39 -8.70 5.42
C PHE A 63 -5.53 -8.44 6.92
N GLN A 64 -6.41 -9.19 7.58
CA GLN A 64 -6.59 -9.08 9.05
C GLN A 64 -5.30 -9.36 9.82
N SER A 65 -4.55 -10.39 9.41
CA SER A 65 -3.27 -10.72 10.04
C SER A 65 -2.25 -9.59 9.91
N VAL A 66 -2.13 -8.99 8.72
CA VAL A 66 -1.21 -7.87 8.51
C VAL A 66 -1.59 -6.67 9.36
N VAL A 67 -2.87 -6.30 9.41
CA VAL A 67 -3.36 -5.17 10.21
C VAL A 67 -3.11 -5.41 11.70
N HIS A 68 -3.42 -6.62 12.20
CA HIS A 68 -3.13 -7.00 13.57
C HIS A 68 -1.65 -6.86 13.91
N ASP A 69 -0.77 -7.35 13.04
CA ASP A 69 0.68 -7.26 13.26
C ASP A 69 1.23 -5.83 13.17
N ILE A 70 0.61 -4.97 12.34
CA ILE A 70 0.91 -3.53 12.33
C ILE A 70 0.56 -2.91 13.68
N GLU A 71 -0.64 -3.18 14.21
CA GLU A 71 -1.07 -2.63 15.50
C GLU A 71 -0.19 -3.11 16.67
N LEU A 72 0.25 -4.36 16.63
CA LEU A 72 1.23 -4.87 17.58
C LEU A 72 2.58 -4.18 17.45
N ALA A 73 3.07 -3.98 16.22
CA ALA A 73 4.34 -3.28 15.98
C ALA A 73 4.28 -1.81 16.43
N GLU A 74 3.17 -1.11 16.17
CA GLU A 74 2.90 0.24 16.65
C GLU A 74 2.93 0.29 18.18
N LYS A 75 2.25 -0.63 18.85
CA LYS A 75 2.20 -0.72 20.31
C LYS A 75 3.57 -1.02 20.94
N GLU A 76 4.32 -1.96 20.37
CA GLU A 76 5.64 -2.38 20.86
C GLU A 76 6.70 -1.30 20.68
N SER A 77 6.62 -0.55 19.58
CA SER A 77 7.58 0.52 19.26
C SER A 77 7.21 1.88 19.82
N GLY A 78 5.93 2.10 20.16
CA GLY A 78 5.40 3.42 20.51
C GLY A 78 5.26 4.36 19.31
N ILE A 79 5.36 3.84 18.08
CA ILE A 79 5.29 4.62 16.84
C ILE A 79 3.87 4.56 16.28
N ASP A 80 3.28 5.71 15.99
CA ASP A 80 1.96 5.88 15.38
C ASP A 80 2.02 6.48 13.96
N LYS A 81 3.23 6.74 13.48
CA LYS A 81 3.54 7.15 12.11
C LYS A 81 3.80 5.91 11.26
N THR A 82 2.74 5.33 10.67
CA THR A 82 2.83 4.10 9.86
C THR A 82 2.49 4.36 8.41
N VAL A 83 3.33 3.85 7.51
CA VAL A 83 3.10 3.76 6.07
C VAL A 83 3.02 2.30 5.67
N VAL A 84 1.97 1.95 4.94
CA VAL A 84 1.87 0.65 4.26
C VAL A 84 1.92 0.89 2.76
N VAL A 85 2.81 0.20 2.06
CA VAL A 85 3.01 0.39 0.62
C VAL A 85 3.35 -0.93 -0.06
N GLY A 86 2.82 -1.14 -1.26
CA GLY A 86 3.12 -2.29 -2.10
C GLY A 86 1.94 -2.79 -2.88
N ASP A 87 1.98 -4.06 -3.28
CA ASP A 87 0.91 -4.73 -3.99
C ASP A 87 -0.08 -5.34 -3.00
N PHE A 88 -1.26 -4.71 -2.93
CA PHE A 88 -2.38 -5.18 -2.09
C PHE A 88 -3.19 -6.28 -2.79
N ASN A 89 -3.06 -6.44 -4.11
CA ASN A 89 -3.90 -7.35 -4.92
C ASN A 89 -5.41 -7.15 -4.71
N GLN A 90 -5.80 -5.98 -4.22
CA GLN A 90 -7.17 -5.48 -4.09
C GLN A 90 -7.22 -4.00 -4.43
N ASN A 91 -8.36 -3.56 -4.94
CA ASN A 91 -8.62 -2.14 -5.18
C ASN A 91 -8.90 -1.40 -3.85
N PRO A 92 -8.74 -0.06 -3.81
CA PRO A 92 -9.02 0.73 -2.61
C PRO A 92 -10.43 0.55 -2.04
N TYR A 93 -11.41 0.16 -2.86
CA TYR A 93 -12.81 -0.05 -2.47
C TYR A 93 -13.13 -1.49 -2.07
N ASP A 94 -12.21 -2.45 -2.25
CA ASP A 94 -12.40 -3.84 -1.86
C ASP A 94 -12.34 -4.02 -0.33
N ASP A 95 -12.97 -5.07 0.18
CA ASP A 95 -13.18 -5.30 1.61
C ASP A 95 -11.91 -5.28 2.45
N GLY A 96 -10.81 -5.85 1.94
CA GLY A 96 -9.53 -5.85 2.66
C GLY A 96 -8.91 -4.46 2.78
N CYS A 97 -9.16 -3.58 1.80
CA CYS A 97 -8.63 -2.21 1.80
C CYS A 97 -9.54 -1.25 2.56
N LEU A 98 -10.86 -1.25 2.28
CA LEU A 98 -11.83 -0.31 2.86
C LEU A 98 -12.46 -0.81 4.15
N GLY A 99 -12.69 -2.12 4.27
CA GLY A 99 -13.39 -2.73 5.40
C GLY A 99 -12.66 -2.51 6.73
N ALA A 100 -13.43 -2.33 7.81
CA ALA A 100 -12.86 -2.09 9.15
C ALA A 100 -12.06 -3.28 9.69
N PHE A 101 -12.35 -4.50 9.26
CA PHE A 101 -11.58 -5.71 9.59
C PHE A 101 -10.29 -5.85 8.76
N GLY A 102 -10.14 -5.05 7.71
CA GLY A 102 -8.92 -4.91 6.92
C GLY A 102 -8.16 -3.66 7.31
N PHE A 103 -7.59 -2.98 6.31
CA PHE A 103 -6.83 -1.74 6.54
C PHE A 103 -7.69 -0.53 6.93
N HIS A 104 -9.01 -0.58 6.73
CA HIS A 104 -9.91 0.54 7.03
C HIS A 104 -9.42 1.84 6.38
N GLY A 105 -9.08 1.72 5.09
CA GLY A 105 -8.44 2.78 4.28
C GLY A 105 -9.45 3.81 3.79
N ILE A 106 -9.64 4.88 4.55
CA ILE A 106 -10.65 5.92 4.31
C ILE A 106 -10.19 6.86 3.20
N PRO A 107 -11.06 7.15 2.19
CA PRO A 107 -10.70 8.01 1.05
C PRO A 107 -10.64 9.50 1.39
N VAL A 108 -11.34 9.95 2.43
CA VAL A 108 -11.45 11.34 2.82
C VAL A 108 -10.56 11.63 4.03
N ALA A 109 -9.61 12.53 3.85
CA ALA A 109 -8.59 12.84 4.85
C ALA A 109 -9.21 13.30 6.19
N ASP A 110 -10.21 14.20 6.14
CA ASP A 110 -10.86 14.73 7.35
C ASP A 110 -11.58 13.62 8.14
N GLU A 111 -12.16 12.65 7.45
CA GLU A 111 -12.79 11.50 8.12
C GLU A 111 -11.73 10.58 8.73
N ALA A 112 -10.63 10.34 8.04
CA ALA A 112 -9.54 9.52 8.54
C ALA A 112 -8.86 10.15 9.78
N GLN A 113 -8.82 11.49 9.88
CA GLN A 113 -8.27 12.20 11.06
C GLN A 113 -9.00 11.90 12.37
N LYS A 114 -10.18 11.29 12.34
CA LYS A 114 -10.85 10.75 13.53
C LYS A 114 -10.12 9.56 14.14
N ILE A 115 -9.09 9.05 13.46
CA ILE A 115 -8.15 8.00 13.88
C ILE A 115 -8.79 6.62 13.93
N SER A 116 -9.98 6.47 14.50
CA SER A 116 -10.68 5.20 14.66
C SER A 116 -12.19 5.37 14.52
N ARG A 117 -12.87 4.24 14.42
CA ARG A 117 -14.34 4.15 14.42
C ARG A 117 -14.78 2.95 15.24
N VAL A 118 -15.86 3.13 16.02
CA VAL A 118 -16.49 2.05 16.79
C VAL A 118 -17.54 1.34 15.93
N ILE A 119 -17.47 0.02 15.84
CA ILE A 119 -18.43 -0.85 15.16
C ILE A 119 -18.72 -2.02 16.08
N TYR A 120 -20.00 -2.20 16.46
CA TYR A 120 -20.43 -3.23 17.43
C TYR A 120 -19.55 -3.28 18.69
N ASP A 121 -19.41 -2.12 19.35
CA ASP A 121 -18.63 -1.92 20.58
C ASP A 121 -17.11 -2.22 20.46
N THR A 122 -16.60 -2.41 19.25
CA THR A 122 -15.18 -2.61 18.99
C THR A 122 -14.61 -1.44 18.23
N GLU A 123 -13.48 -0.93 18.71
CA GLU A 123 -12.75 0.17 18.08
C GLU A 123 -11.84 -0.35 16.97
N TYR A 124 -11.93 0.24 15.77
CA TYR A 124 -11.11 -0.06 14.60
C TYR A 124 -10.35 1.19 14.16
N LYS A 125 -9.03 1.11 14.19
CA LYS A 125 -8.14 2.19 13.72
C LYS A 125 -8.25 2.36 12.20
N MET A 126 -8.15 3.60 11.73
CA MET A 126 -8.21 3.93 10.30
C MET A 126 -6.83 4.18 9.72
N PHE A 127 -6.72 3.97 8.42
CA PHE A 127 -5.72 4.55 7.54
C PHE A 127 -6.37 5.60 6.63
N TYR A 128 -5.62 6.59 6.21
CA TYR A 128 -5.96 7.41 5.06
C TYR A 128 -5.44 6.73 3.80
N ASN A 129 -6.30 6.55 2.80
CA ASN A 129 -5.93 5.98 1.51
C ASN A 129 -6.04 7.04 0.41
N PRO A 130 -4.93 7.71 0.04
CA PRO A 130 -4.94 8.73 -1.00
C PRO A 130 -5.12 8.17 -2.41
N MET A 131 -4.97 6.84 -2.63
CA MET A 131 -5.04 6.21 -3.95
C MET A 131 -6.41 6.33 -4.61
N TRP A 132 -7.46 6.59 -3.84
CA TRP A 132 -8.79 6.90 -4.37
C TRP A 132 -8.80 8.09 -5.33
N ASN A 133 -7.88 9.04 -5.16
CA ASN A 133 -7.75 10.21 -6.02
C ASN A 133 -7.14 9.90 -7.39
N LEU A 134 -6.65 8.67 -7.59
CA LEU A 134 -6.07 8.22 -8.85
C LEU A 134 -7.02 7.31 -9.66
N LEU A 135 -8.21 7.03 -9.13
CA LEU A 135 -9.23 6.22 -9.83
C LEU A 135 -9.94 7.01 -10.93
N GLY A 136 -10.19 6.35 -12.05
CA GLY A 136 -11.03 6.86 -13.12
C GLY A 136 -10.33 7.84 -14.06
N ASP A 137 -11.11 8.54 -14.87
CA ASP A 137 -10.65 9.25 -16.09
C ASP A 137 -9.97 10.60 -15.84
N PHE A 138 -10.04 11.14 -14.63
CA PHE A 138 -9.44 12.44 -14.33
C PHE A 138 -7.91 12.42 -14.21
N ASN A 139 -7.34 11.23 -14.04
CA ASN A 139 -5.90 11.00 -14.02
C ASN A 139 -5.55 9.85 -14.96
N TYR A 140 -4.42 9.98 -15.67
CA TYR A 140 -3.92 8.89 -16.48
C TYR A 140 -2.53 8.47 -15.97
N PRO A 141 -2.27 7.16 -15.83
CA PRO A 141 -3.19 6.01 -16.05
C PRO A 141 -4.22 5.88 -14.93
N PRO A 142 -5.40 5.31 -15.21
CA PRO A 142 -6.46 5.18 -14.21
C PRO A 142 -6.24 4.05 -13.20
N GLY A 143 -5.07 3.43 -13.21
CA GLY A 143 -4.68 2.36 -12.29
C GLY A 143 -3.25 1.91 -12.49
N THR A 144 -2.80 1.00 -11.64
CA THR A 144 -1.44 0.41 -11.68
C THR A 144 -1.39 -0.91 -12.45
N TYR A 145 -2.51 -1.59 -12.61
CA TYR A 145 -2.64 -2.89 -13.26
C TYR A 145 -3.80 -2.91 -14.25
N TYR A 146 -3.57 -3.47 -15.46
CA TYR A 146 -4.61 -3.62 -16.48
C TYR A 146 -4.95 -5.08 -16.75
N TYR A 147 -6.22 -5.44 -16.56
CA TYR A 147 -6.72 -6.78 -16.79
C TYR A 147 -7.85 -6.79 -17.84
N ARG A 148 -7.65 -7.57 -18.90
CA ARG A 148 -8.64 -7.80 -19.96
C ARG A 148 -9.22 -9.21 -19.86
N GLY A 149 -9.94 -9.50 -18.80
CA GLY A 149 -10.58 -10.79 -18.61
C GLY A 149 -12.09 -10.76 -18.89
N ASN A 150 -12.71 -11.96 -18.90
CA ASN A 150 -14.13 -12.16 -19.18
C ASN A 150 -14.93 -12.36 -17.88
N LYS A 151 -14.49 -11.77 -16.76
CA LYS A 151 -15.29 -11.80 -15.52
C LYS A 151 -16.50 -10.89 -15.66
N GLU A 152 -17.64 -11.26 -15.04
CA GLU A 152 -18.85 -10.45 -15.00
C GLU A 152 -18.58 -9.04 -14.50
N LYS A 153 -17.79 -8.91 -13.41
CA LYS A 153 -17.27 -7.64 -12.92
C LYS A 153 -15.82 -7.49 -13.37
N ASN A 154 -15.55 -6.48 -14.16
CA ASN A 154 -14.20 -6.18 -14.63
C ASN A 154 -14.08 -4.67 -14.84
N GLU A 155 -13.34 -4.02 -13.98
CA GLU A 155 -13.03 -2.60 -14.02
C GLU A 155 -11.96 -2.28 -15.06
N PHE A 156 -11.35 -3.29 -15.68
CA PHE A 156 -10.22 -3.25 -16.59
C PHE A 156 -8.95 -2.69 -15.94
N TRP A 157 -9.03 -1.50 -15.34
CA TRP A 157 -7.96 -0.89 -14.60
C TRP A 157 -8.17 -1.08 -13.09
N ASN A 158 -7.10 -1.50 -12.43
CA ASN A 158 -7.08 -1.75 -11.00
C ASN A 158 -5.96 -0.95 -10.35
N ILE A 159 -6.15 -0.48 -9.12
CA ILE A 159 -5.11 0.11 -8.28
C ILE A 159 -4.73 -0.94 -7.23
N PHE A 160 -3.87 -1.89 -7.61
CA PHE A 160 -3.37 -2.92 -6.71
C PHE A 160 -2.14 -2.46 -5.93
N ASP A 161 -1.29 -1.64 -6.58
CA ASP A 161 -0.16 -1.01 -5.91
C ASP A 161 -0.65 0.25 -5.21
N GLN A 162 -0.59 0.26 -3.89
CA GLN A 162 -1.14 1.33 -3.07
C GLN A 162 -0.13 1.81 -2.03
N VAL A 163 -0.34 3.04 -1.56
CA VAL A 163 0.21 3.58 -0.33
C VAL A 163 -0.93 4.07 0.55
N ILE A 164 -0.93 3.64 1.80
CA ILE A 164 -1.85 4.13 2.82
C ILE A 164 -1.05 4.56 4.04
N VAL A 165 -1.54 5.55 4.76
CA VAL A 165 -0.82 6.13 5.89
C VAL A 165 -1.71 6.24 7.12
N ARG A 166 -1.15 6.06 8.32
CA ARG A 166 -1.87 6.43 9.55
C ARG A 166 -2.17 7.93 9.52
N PRO A 167 -3.32 8.36 10.06
CA PRO A 167 -3.75 9.75 10.02
C PRO A 167 -2.72 10.74 10.59
N ARG A 168 -1.86 10.30 11.50
CA ARG A 168 -0.75 11.08 12.04
C ARG A 168 0.21 11.61 10.97
N LEU A 169 0.35 10.88 9.85
CA LEU A 169 1.20 11.26 8.72
C LEU A 169 0.48 12.12 7.68
N ARG A 170 -0.80 12.46 7.87
CA ARG A 170 -1.56 13.21 6.85
C ARG A 170 -0.93 14.57 6.52
N SER A 171 -0.46 15.30 7.53
CA SER A 171 0.19 16.59 7.34
C SER A 171 1.54 16.50 6.62
N ASN A 172 2.21 15.37 6.73
CA ASN A 172 3.49 15.11 6.06
C ASN A 172 3.31 14.59 4.64
N PHE A 173 2.13 14.07 4.29
CA PHE A 173 1.88 13.48 2.97
C PHE A 173 1.67 14.58 1.91
N VAL A 174 2.51 14.57 0.88
CA VAL A 174 2.48 15.57 -0.22
C VAL A 174 1.60 15.06 -1.35
N ASP A 175 0.32 15.44 -1.36
CA ASP A 175 -0.69 14.94 -2.32
C ASP A 175 -0.26 15.05 -3.79
N LYS A 176 0.40 16.14 -4.17
CA LYS A 176 0.84 16.42 -5.54
C LYS A 176 1.97 15.49 -6.02
N GLU A 177 2.66 14.85 -5.09
CA GLU A 177 3.76 13.93 -5.38
C GLU A 177 3.32 12.46 -5.37
N LEU A 178 2.04 12.18 -5.14
CA LEU A 178 1.47 10.86 -5.37
C LEU A 178 1.16 10.69 -6.87
N LYS A 179 1.86 9.77 -7.52
CA LYS A 179 1.76 9.55 -8.96
C LYS A 179 1.97 8.08 -9.33
N ILE A 180 1.28 7.63 -10.37
CA ILE A 180 1.59 6.38 -11.06
C ILE A 180 2.60 6.69 -12.17
N ILE A 181 3.71 5.97 -12.23
CA ILE A 181 4.80 6.24 -13.15
C ILE A 181 4.62 5.46 -14.45
N THR A 182 4.51 6.17 -15.57
CA THR A 182 4.34 5.58 -16.92
C THR A 182 5.62 5.56 -17.74
N LYS A 183 6.65 6.29 -17.31
CA LYS A 183 7.95 6.35 -18.01
C LYS A 183 9.09 6.67 -17.03
N THR A 184 10.25 6.18 -17.33
CA THR A 184 11.52 6.62 -16.76
C THR A 184 12.25 7.54 -17.76
N GLN A 185 13.43 8.04 -17.40
CA GLN A 185 14.27 8.81 -18.33
C GLN A 185 14.65 8.03 -19.61
N LYS A 186 14.65 6.70 -19.53
CA LYS A 186 15.18 5.82 -20.60
C LYS A 186 14.12 4.97 -21.28
N VAL A 187 13.01 4.65 -20.59
CA VAL A 187 12.08 3.61 -21.02
C VAL A 187 10.65 4.01 -20.71
N SER A 188 9.72 3.78 -21.69
CA SER A 188 8.29 3.81 -21.45
C SER A 188 7.85 2.52 -20.75
N LEU A 189 7.12 2.66 -19.64
CA LEU A 189 6.53 1.54 -18.88
C LEU A 189 5.16 1.13 -19.43
N VAL A 190 4.64 1.91 -20.39
CA VAL A 190 3.37 1.62 -21.07
C VAL A 190 3.59 1.36 -22.56
N THR A 191 2.69 0.58 -23.14
CA THR A 191 2.62 0.28 -24.58
C THR A 191 2.01 1.47 -25.36
N GLN A 192 1.93 1.36 -26.68
CA GLN A 192 1.23 2.35 -27.52
C GLN A 192 -0.25 2.47 -27.18
N ASN A 193 -0.89 1.42 -26.69
CA ASN A 193 -2.27 1.42 -26.20
C ASN A 193 -2.40 1.91 -24.75
N LEU A 194 -1.32 2.46 -24.21
CA LEU A 194 -1.26 3.03 -22.88
C LEU A 194 -1.48 2.03 -21.72
N HIS A 195 -1.43 0.73 -21.99
CA HIS A 195 -1.46 -0.33 -20.95
C HIS A 195 -0.05 -0.64 -20.45
N PRO A 196 0.12 -1.21 -19.24
CA PRO A 196 1.41 -1.64 -18.74
C PRO A 196 2.17 -2.51 -19.75
N ASN A 197 3.45 -2.25 -19.91
CA ASN A 197 4.29 -3.01 -20.82
C ASN A 197 4.78 -4.30 -20.17
N LYS A 198 4.04 -5.39 -20.39
CA LYS A 198 4.33 -6.71 -19.79
C LYS A 198 5.72 -7.28 -20.10
N LYS A 199 6.48 -6.70 -21.05
CA LYS A 199 7.89 -7.05 -21.26
C LYS A 199 8.80 -6.50 -20.16
N ILE A 200 8.32 -5.51 -19.40
CA ILE A 200 9.03 -4.89 -18.27
C ILE A 200 8.36 -5.32 -16.98
N SER A 201 7.07 -5.02 -16.84
CA SER A 201 6.22 -5.41 -15.72
C SER A 201 4.75 -5.29 -16.15
N ASP A 202 3.87 -6.08 -15.58
CA ASP A 202 2.42 -5.95 -15.73
C ASP A 202 1.82 -4.96 -14.73
N HIS A 203 2.62 -4.48 -13.76
CA HIS A 203 2.28 -3.40 -12.84
C HIS A 203 3.06 -2.11 -13.17
N LEU A 204 2.43 -0.97 -12.89
CA LEU A 204 3.06 0.36 -12.95
C LEU A 204 3.49 0.80 -11.56
N PRO A 205 4.73 1.32 -11.39
CA PRO A 205 5.20 1.79 -10.11
C PRO A 205 4.45 3.02 -9.64
N ILE A 206 4.31 3.16 -8.32
CA ILE A 206 3.86 4.38 -7.67
C ILE A 206 5.03 5.12 -7.04
N VAL A 207 4.91 6.44 -6.94
CA VAL A 207 5.81 7.30 -6.17
C VAL A 207 4.97 8.21 -5.27
N PHE A 208 5.47 8.47 -4.09
CA PHE A 208 4.89 9.43 -3.13
C PHE A 208 6.00 10.09 -2.32
N GLN A 209 5.66 11.16 -1.65
CA GLN A 209 6.58 11.88 -0.78
C GLN A 209 5.95 12.16 0.58
N LEU A 210 6.75 11.96 1.62
CA LEU A 210 6.49 12.44 2.97
C LEU A 210 7.51 13.54 3.29
N MET A 211 7.07 14.62 3.90
CA MET A 211 7.96 15.63 4.49
C MET A 211 8.45 15.12 5.85
N GLU A 212 9.69 15.37 6.16
CA GLU A 212 10.23 15.21 7.51
C GLU A 212 9.72 16.36 8.40
N ASP A 213 9.46 16.08 9.69
CA ASP A 213 9.05 17.09 10.68
C ASP A 213 10.18 18.07 10.99
#